data_640fafac6b4fc37b9590b2b6a24d87e4
#
_entry.id   640fafac6b4fc37b9590b2b6a24d87e4
#
_cell.length_a   1.000
_cell.length_b   1.000
_cell.length_c   1.000
_cell.angle_alpha   90.00
_cell.angle_beta   90.00
_cell.angle_gamma   90.00
#
_symmetry.space_group_name_H-M   'P 1'
#
loop_
_entity.id
_entity.type
_entity.pdbx_description
1 polymer ?
#
loop_
_entity_poly.entity_id
_entity_poly.type
_entity_poly.pdbx_seq_one_letter_code
_entity_poly.pdbx_strand_id
1 'polypeptide(L)'
;MKTLMLGLFLSTLIVQSSYAQQSPAPPTETIKTAASHTPEQQEIINLSNMKWDWMADKKVDSLETLFDDKAMFTHMGGTWGKTQELATIKSGGIWYKKAFVYAVDVRTFGNAAVVLEDMDLQAVVGAREVTNPFMVTEVYSKENGKWKLAQLTFSHLLRPVKVDSNKN
;
A
#
# COMPACT_ATOMS: atom_id res chain seq x y z
N MET A 1 6.06 -69.80 -45.26
CA MET A 1 6.45 -69.33 -43.96
C MET A 1 6.83 -67.84 -44.13
N LYS A 2 5.97 -66.87 -43.73
CA LYS A 2 6.23 -65.48 -43.84
C LYS A 2 6.44 -64.94 -42.41
N THR A 3 7.65 -64.53 -42.11
CA THR A 3 8.03 -63.93 -40.78
C THR A 3 7.69 -62.49 -40.81
N LEU A 4 6.79 -62.04 -39.91
CA LEU A 4 6.39 -60.68 -39.67
C LEU A 4 7.33 -60.09 -38.62
N MET A 5 8.15 -59.09 -39.02
CA MET A 5 8.96 -58.33 -38.08
C MET A 5 8.12 -57.15 -37.58
N LEU A 6 7.84 -57.12 -36.27
CA LEU A 6 7.15 -56.05 -35.56
C LEU A 6 8.21 -55.06 -35.06
N GLY A 7 8.30 -53.92 -35.71
CA GLY A 7 9.18 -52.82 -35.30
C GLY A 7 8.55 -52.03 -34.17
N LEU A 8 9.20 -52.03 -33.00
CA LEU A 8 8.81 -51.24 -31.83
C LEU A 8 9.38 -49.80 -31.96
N PHE A 9 8.54 -48.85 -32.28
CA PHE A 9 8.93 -47.42 -32.26
C PHE A 9 8.83 -46.90 -30.80
N LEU A 10 9.99 -46.67 -30.18
CA LEU A 10 10.09 -46.00 -28.87
C LEU A 10 10.11 -44.51 -29.09
N SER A 11 8.96 -43.83 -28.91
CA SER A 11 8.88 -42.39 -28.97
C SER A 11 9.31 -41.79 -27.62
N THR A 12 10.52 -41.25 -27.57
CA THR A 12 11.01 -40.44 -26.44
C THR A 12 10.33 -39.08 -26.45
N LEU A 13 9.41 -38.85 -25.48
CA LEU A 13 8.90 -37.52 -25.18
C LEU A 13 10.02 -36.71 -24.53
N ILE A 14 10.56 -35.71 -25.25
CA ILE A 14 11.44 -34.70 -24.71
C ILE A 14 10.53 -33.65 -24.05
N VAL A 15 10.42 -33.68 -22.71
CA VAL A 15 9.81 -32.58 -21.94
C VAL A 15 10.80 -31.44 -21.94
N GLN A 16 10.58 -30.43 -22.78
CA GLN A 16 11.29 -29.17 -22.70
C GLN A 16 10.74 -28.37 -21.51
N SER A 17 11.49 -28.35 -20.42
CA SER A 17 11.26 -27.43 -19.31
C SER A 17 11.59 -26.00 -19.79
N SER A 18 10.58 -25.21 -20.14
CA SER A 18 10.73 -23.78 -20.40
C SER A 18 11.03 -23.09 -19.07
N TYR A 19 12.30 -22.86 -18.77
CA TYR A 19 12.67 -21.91 -17.73
C TYR A 19 12.26 -20.53 -18.23
N ALA A 20 11.18 -19.98 -17.66
CA ALA A 20 10.85 -18.59 -17.85
C ALA A 20 12.04 -17.77 -17.34
N GLN A 21 12.77 -17.16 -18.25
CA GLN A 21 13.89 -16.29 -17.95
C GLN A 21 13.31 -15.08 -17.23
N GLN A 22 13.44 -15.06 -15.90
CA GLN A 22 12.98 -13.96 -15.06
C GLN A 22 13.85 -12.77 -15.41
N SER A 23 13.30 -11.84 -16.20
CA SER A 23 13.97 -10.56 -16.47
C SER A 23 14.34 -9.91 -15.15
N PRO A 24 15.55 -9.38 -14.99
CA PRO A 24 15.91 -8.65 -13.78
C PRO A 24 14.85 -7.56 -13.55
N ALA A 25 14.35 -7.47 -12.32
CA ALA A 25 13.42 -6.41 -11.95
C ALA A 25 14.05 -5.05 -12.30
N PRO A 26 13.29 -4.10 -12.87
CA PRO A 26 13.80 -2.77 -13.14
C PRO A 26 14.33 -2.17 -11.82
N PRO A 27 15.36 -1.31 -11.88
CA PRO A 27 15.87 -0.68 -10.67
C PRO A 27 14.75 0.05 -9.96
N THR A 28 14.54 -0.26 -8.67
CA THR A 28 13.54 0.40 -7.86
C THR A 28 14.03 1.82 -7.56
N GLU A 29 13.36 2.81 -8.11
CA GLU A 29 13.61 4.20 -7.76
C GLU A 29 13.17 4.41 -6.30
N THR A 30 14.09 4.81 -5.45
CA THR A 30 13.80 5.11 -4.04
C THR A 30 13.23 6.53 -3.97
N ILE A 31 12.02 6.68 -3.42
CA ILE A 31 11.51 8.02 -3.12
C ILE A 31 12.42 8.71 -2.11
N LYS A 32 12.65 10.00 -2.33
CA LYS A 32 13.39 10.84 -1.42
C LYS A 32 12.48 11.98 -0.96
N THR A 33 12.48 12.24 0.33
CA THR A 33 11.86 13.45 0.85
C THR A 33 12.54 14.66 0.21
N ALA A 34 11.75 15.57 -0.36
CA ALA A 34 12.28 16.82 -0.92
C ALA A 34 12.98 17.65 0.17
N ALA A 35 14.03 18.39 -0.22
CA ALA A 35 14.75 19.26 0.71
C ALA A 35 13.87 20.42 1.23
N SER A 36 12.84 20.79 0.46
CA SER A 36 11.83 21.79 0.83
C SER A 36 10.51 21.47 0.15
N HIS A 37 9.41 21.80 0.81
CA HIS A 37 8.05 21.68 0.29
C HIS A 37 7.44 23.04 0.09
N THR A 38 6.56 23.18 -0.90
CA THR A 38 5.70 24.37 -1.01
C THR A 38 4.71 24.40 0.18
N PRO A 39 4.12 25.55 0.52
CA PRO A 39 3.12 25.63 1.58
C PRO A 39 1.95 24.65 1.36
N GLU A 40 1.52 24.45 0.11
CA GLU A 40 0.45 23.51 -0.23
C GLU A 40 0.88 22.06 -0.02
N GLN A 41 2.09 21.69 -0.43
CA GLN A 41 2.64 20.34 -0.17
C GLN A 41 2.76 20.07 1.33
N GLN A 42 3.21 21.08 2.09
CA GLN A 42 3.32 20.95 3.55
C GLN A 42 1.94 20.79 4.22
N GLU A 43 0.91 21.49 3.73
CA GLU A 43 -0.47 21.31 4.19
C GLU A 43 -0.92 19.84 4.01
N ILE A 44 -0.63 19.25 2.86
CA ILE A 44 -1.01 17.86 2.55
C ILE A 44 -0.23 16.87 3.43
N ILE A 45 1.08 17.09 3.63
CA ILE A 45 1.89 16.27 4.55
C ILE A 45 1.32 16.33 5.96
N ASN A 46 0.93 17.50 6.43
CA ASN A 46 0.33 17.66 7.75
C ASN A 46 -1.01 16.93 7.86
N LEU A 47 -1.83 16.96 6.81
CA LEU A 47 -3.09 16.19 6.74
C LEU A 47 -2.82 14.69 6.78
N SER A 48 -1.83 14.20 6.04
CA SER A 48 -1.44 12.78 6.07
C SER A 48 -0.99 12.36 7.46
N ASN A 49 -0.12 13.13 8.11
CA ASN A 49 0.32 12.85 9.48
C ASN A 49 -0.85 12.82 10.47
N MET A 50 -1.72 13.83 10.43
CA MET A 50 -2.91 13.88 11.29
C MET A 50 -3.85 12.69 11.03
N LYS A 51 -4.00 12.27 9.78
CA LYS A 51 -4.79 11.09 9.42
C LYS A 51 -4.26 9.84 10.13
N TRP A 52 -2.94 9.61 10.12
CA TRP A 52 -2.35 8.45 10.82
C TRP A 52 -2.60 8.51 12.33
N ASP A 53 -2.48 9.68 12.94
CA ASP A 53 -2.80 9.88 14.37
C ASP A 53 -4.28 9.61 14.64
N TRP A 54 -5.18 10.11 13.78
CA TRP A 54 -6.62 9.86 13.93
C TRP A 54 -6.99 8.38 13.71
N MET A 55 -6.31 7.68 12.82
CA MET A 55 -6.50 6.24 12.63
C MET A 55 -6.02 5.45 13.85
N ALA A 56 -4.88 5.83 14.43
CA ALA A 56 -4.36 5.23 15.65
C ALA A 56 -5.30 5.43 16.86
N ASP A 57 -5.81 6.64 17.02
CA ASP A 57 -6.72 7.03 18.09
C ASP A 57 -8.18 6.67 17.83
N LYS A 58 -8.49 6.10 16.65
CA LYS A 58 -9.86 5.78 16.19
C LYS A 58 -10.81 6.99 16.22
N LYS A 59 -10.30 8.18 15.86
CA LYS A 59 -11.07 9.42 15.77
C LYS A 59 -11.93 9.45 14.51
N VAL A 60 -12.97 8.62 14.50
CA VAL A 60 -13.82 8.35 13.32
C VAL A 60 -14.45 9.63 12.77
N ASP A 61 -14.91 10.55 13.62
CA ASP A 61 -15.54 11.80 13.19
C ASP A 61 -14.56 12.72 12.42
N SER A 62 -13.28 12.75 12.86
CA SER A 62 -12.24 13.50 12.15
C SER A 62 -11.94 12.85 10.78
N LEU A 63 -11.83 11.52 10.76
CA LEU A 63 -11.62 10.75 9.53
C LEU A 63 -12.82 10.89 8.57
N GLU A 64 -14.05 10.86 9.06
CA GLU A 64 -15.25 11.08 8.26
C GLU A 64 -15.23 12.43 7.56
N THR A 65 -14.73 13.46 8.26
CA THR A 65 -14.58 14.82 7.69
C THR A 65 -13.47 14.87 6.63
N LEU A 66 -12.36 14.15 6.83
CA LEU A 66 -11.23 14.12 5.90
C LEU A 66 -11.52 13.28 4.65
N PHE A 67 -12.16 12.13 4.82
CA PHE A 67 -12.41 11.20 3.72
C PHE A 67 -13.48 11.75 2.77
N ASP A 68 -13.18 11.75 1.48
CA ASP A 68 -14.18 12.01 0.44
C ASP A 68 -15.29 10.97 0.48
N ASP A 69 -16.51 11.33 0.10
CA ASP A 69 -17.65 10.40 0.11
C ASP A 69 -17.47 9.24 -0.90
N LYS A 70 -16.65 9.45 -1.93
CA LYS A 70 -16.28 8.45 -2.94
C LYS A 70 -14.94 7.79 -2.65
N ALA A 71 -14.34 8.07 -1.48
CA ALA A 71 -13.01 7.55 -1.15
C ALA A 71 -12.97 6.03 -1.21
N MET A 72 -11.85 5.49 -1.73
CA MET A 72 -11.59 4.06 -1.80
C MET A 72 -10.31 3.73 -1.04
N PHE A 73 -10.34 2.59 -0.37
CA PHE A 73 -9.25 2.08 0.46
C PHE A 73 -8.85 0.71 -0.04
N THR A 74 -7.61 0.57 -0.52
CA THR A 74 -7.09 -0.68 -1.07
C THR A 74 -6.05 -1.27 -0.11
N HIS A 75 -6.40 -2.39 0.49
CA HIS A 75 -5.58 -3.15 1.42
C HIS A 75 -5.05 -4.42 0.74
N MET A 76 -4.10 -5.12 1.36
CA MET A 76 -3.62 -6.42 0.85
C MET A 76 -4.74 -7.45 0.72
N GLY A 77 -5.76 -7.37 1.57
CA GLY A 77 -6.86 -8.34 1.61
C GLY A 77 -8.12 -7.93 0.86
N GLY A 78 -8.20 -6.71 0.32
CA GLY A 78 -9.39 -6.24 -0.39
C GLY A 78 -9.47 -4.73 -0.54
N THR A 79 -10.54 -4.29 -1.22
CA THR A 79 -10.80 -2.87 -1.48
C THR A 79 -12.22 -2.54 -1.09
N TRP A 80 -12.43 -1.41 -0.41
CA TRP A 80 -13.74 -0.95 0.03
C TRP A 80 -13.81 0.58 0.15
N GLY A 81 -15.03 1.09 0.29
CA GLY A 81 -15.30 2.52 0.39
C GLY A 81 -15.25 3.06 1.83
N LYS A 82 -15.46 4.38 1.95
CA LYS A 82 -15.42 5.18 3.19
C LYS A 82 -16.21 4.55 4.34
N THR A 83 -17.47 4.18 4.12
CA THR A 83 -18.34 3.65 5.18
C THR A 83 -17.77 2.40 5.83
N GLN A 84 -17.23 1.48 5.02
CA GLN A 84 -16.63 0.25 5.53
C GLN A 84 -15.30 0.52 6.22
N GLU A 85 -14.48 1.45 5.70
CA GLU A 85 -13.20 1.83 6.33
C GLU A 85 -13.44 2.42 7.71
N LEU A 86 -14.36 3.37 7.86
CA LEU A 86 -14.70 3.97 9.15
C LEU A 86 -15.24 2.94 10.14
N ALA A 87 -16.08 2.00 9.68
CA ALA A 87 -16.57 0.90 10.52
C ALA A 87 -15.44 -0.04 10.95
N THR A 88 -14.50 -0.33 10.06
CA THR A 88 -13.32 -1.18 10.33
C THR A 88 -12.41 -0.54 11.37
N ILE A 89 -12.13 0.76 11.26
CA ILE A 89 -11.33 1.51 12.22
C ILE A 89 -12.05 1.58 13.58
N LYS A 90 -13.33 1.92 13.58
CA LYS A 90 -14.16 2.03 14.79
C LYS A 90 -14.18 0.74 15.59
N SER A 91 -14.40 -0.39 14.92
CA SER A 91 -14.44 -1.72 15.56
C SER A 91 -13.05 -2.21 15.97
N GLY A 92 -11.99 -1.71 15.34
CA GLY A 92 -10.64 -2.23 15.49
C GLY A 92 -10.40 -3.52 14.71
N GLY A 93 -11.24 -3.84 13.70
CA GLY A 93 -11.00 -4.95 12.78
C GLY A 93 -9.64 -4.82 12.07
N ILE A 94 -9.27 -3.58 11.75
CA ILE A 94 -7.90 -3.14 11.53
C ILE A 94 -7.66 -1.95 12.45
N TRP A 95 -6.68 -2.04 13.34
CA TRP A 95 -6.25 -0.93 14.18
C TRP A 95 -4.85 -0.50 13.76
N TYR A 96 -4.73 0.66 13.16
CA TYR A 96 -3.50 1.29 12.68
C TYR A 96 -2.75 1.95 13.85
N LYS A 97 -1.97 1.17 14.59
CA LYS A 97 -1.35 1.64 15.85
C LYS A 97 -0.32 2.74 15.64
N LYS A 98 0.56 2.57 14.66
CA LYS A 98 1.63 3.54 14.40
C LYS A 98 2.18 3.41 12.98
N ALA A 99 2.31 4.54 12.31
CA ALA A 99 3.02 4.68 11.04
C ALA A 99 4.43 5.25 11.31
N PHE A 100 5.46 4.51 10.90
CA PHE A 100 6.85 4.96 10.95
C PHE A 100 7.26 5.39 9.54
N VAL A 101 7.03 6.67 9.22
CA VAL A 101 7.32 7.22 7.89
C VAL A 101 8.80 7.55 7.76
N TYR A 102 9.47 7.00 6.75
CA TYR A 102 10.91 7.19 6.50
C TYR A 102 11.17 8.17 5.37
N ALA A 103 10.28 8.23 4.39
CA ALA A 103 10.35 9.17 3.28
C ALA A 103 8.94 9.52 2.81
N VAL A 104 8.76 10.77 2.38
CA VAL A 104 7.52 11.28 1.80
C VAL A 104 7.83 12.08 0.53
N ASP A 105 7.07 11.82 -0.53
CA ASP A 105 7.06 12.58 -1.78
C ASP A 105 5.64 13.08 -2.05
N VAL A 106 5.48 14.37 -2.31
CA VAL A 106 4.18 15.00 -2.57
C VAL A 106 4.22 15.71 -3.91
N ARG A 107 3.29 15.35 -4.77
CA ARG A 107 3.10 15.96 -6.10
C ARG A 107 1.72 16.57 -6.20
N THR A 108 1.63 17.83 -6.63
CA THR A 108 0.36 18.54 -6.81
C THR A 108 0.03 18.72 -8.28
N PHE A 109 -1.24 18.55 -8.64
CA PHE A 109 -1.77 18.61 -10.00
C PHE A 109 -3.06 19.43 -10.02
N GLY A 110 -2.96 20.76 -9.82
CA GLY A 110 -4.12 21.61 -9.67
C GLY A 110 -4.94 21.24 -8.41
N ASN A 111 -6.15 20.74 -8.59
CA ASN A 111 -7.02 20.33 -7.48
C ASN A 111 -6.79 18.87 -7.01
N ALA A 112 -5.71 18.23 -7.45
CA ALA A 112 -5.34 16.90 -7.01
C ALA A 112 -3.92 16.87 -6.46
N ALA A 113 -3.67 15.99 -5.50
CA ALA A 113 -2.33 15.71 -5.01
C ALA A 113 -2.15 14.21 -4.78
N VAL A 114 -0.92 13.75 -5.01
CA VAL A 114 -0.49 12.38 -4.74
C VAL A 114 0.62 12.42 -3.72
N VAL A 115 0.46 11.64 -2.66
CA VAL A 115 1.47 11.42 -1.63
C VAL A 115 1.97 10.00 -1.74
N LEU A 116 3.28 9.81 -1.71
CA LEU A 116 3.93 8.51 -1.57
C LEU A 116 4.71 8.50 -0.25
N GLU A 117 4.49 7.46 0.56
CA GLU A 117 5.18 7.29 1.84
C GLU A 117 5.84 5.91 1.92
N ASP A 118 7.19 5.87 2.05
CA ASP A 118 7.89 4.65 2.49
C ASP A 118 7.80 4.57 4.00
N MET A 119 7.13 3.54 4.51
CA MET A 119 6.89 3.39 5.94
C MET A 119 6.90 1.93 6.40
N ASP A 120 7.06 1.75 7.70
CA ASP A 120 6.60 0.55 8.40
C ASP A 120 5.31 0.89 9.14
N LEU A 121 4.29 0.07 8.96
CA LEU A 121 3.01 0.24 9.63
C LEU A 121 2.80 -0.86 10.67
N GLN A 122 2.75 -0.48 11.93
CA GLN A 122 2.34 -1.33 13.02
C GLN A 122 0.82 -1.30 13.15
N ALA A 123 0.20 -2.46 13.08
CA ALA A 123 -1.25 -2.58 13.16
C ALA A 123 -1.68 -3.85 13.90
N VAL A 124 -2.93 -3.87 14.38
CA VAL A 124 -3.61 -5.10 14.78
C VAL A 124 -4.62 -5.44 13.71
N VAL A 125 -4.53 -6.65 13.15
CA VAL A 125 -5.46 -7.17 12.14
C VAL A 125 -6.15 -8.42 12.72
N GLY A 126 -7.44 -8.30 12.96
CA GLY A 126 -8.15 -9.28 13.79
C GLY A 126 -7.58 -9.30 15.21
N ALA A 127 -7.00 -10.43 15.63
CA ALA A 127 -6.39 -10.57 16.96
C ALA A 127 -4.85 -10.54 16.96
N ARG A 128 -4.22 -10.25 15.81
CA ARG A 128 -2.75 -10.33 15.66
C ARG A 128 -2.14 -8.95 15.42
N GLU A 129 -1.12 -8.64 16.21
CA GLU A 129 -0.26 -7.50 15.94
C GLU A 129 0.73 -7.85 14.82
N VAL A 130 0.86 -6.97 13.86
CA VAL A 130 1.73 -7.10 12.69
C VAL A 130 2.45 -5.79 12.43
N THR A 131 3.66 -5.88 11.87
CA THR A 131 4.38 -4.72 11.34
C THR A 131 4.79 -5.05 9.93
N ASN A 132 4.36 -4.26 8.97
CA ASN A 132 4.62 -4.48 7.55
C ASN A 132 5.26 -3.25 6.91
N PRO A 133 6.24 -3.44 6.01
CA PRO A 133 6.80 -2.37 5.20
C PRO A 133 5.88 -2.07 4.02
N PHE A 134 5.51 -0.80 3.86
CA PHE A 134 4.64 -0.36 2.77
C PHE A 134 5.22 0.82 2.00
N MET A 135 4.91 0.87 0.71
CA MET A 135 4.75 2.08 -0.04
C MET A 135 3.26 2.42 0.00
N VAL A 136 2.92 3.47 0.74
CA VAL A 136 1.54 3.95 0.79
C VAL A 136 1.35 5.04 -0.26
N THR A 137 0.26 4.94 -1.01
CA THR A 137 -0.17 5.97 -1.95
C THR A 137 -1.45 6.59 -1.45
N GLU A 138 -1.44 7.90 -1.27
CA GLU A 138 -2.63 8.69 -0.96
C GLU A 138 -2.93 9.63 -2.13
N VAL A 139 -4.19 9.74 -2.47
CA VAL A 139 -4.67 10.74 -3.44
C VAL A 139 -5.62 11.67 -2.73
N TYR A 140 -5.34 12.95 -2.80
CA TYR A 140 -6.20 14.01 -2.29
C TYR A 140 -6.85 14.77 -3.43
N SER A 141 -8.11 15.17 -3.25
CA SER A 141 -8.84 16.11 -4.10
C SER A 141 -9.17 17.39 -3.32
N LYS A 142 -9.09 18.54 -3.98
CA LYS A 142 -9.40 19.84 -3.36
C LYS A 142 -10.79 20.28 -3.80
N GLU A 143 -11.71 20.34 -2.85
CA GLU A 143 -13.08 20.81 -3.05
C GLU A 143 -13.40 22.00 -2.13
N ASN A 144 -13.90 23.08 -2.70
CA ASN A 144 -14.22 24.31 -1.95
C ASN A 144 -13.03 24.79 -1.09
N GLY A 145 -11.81 24.68 -1.62
CA GLY A 145 -10.57 25.09 -0.94
C GLY A 145 -10.07 24.12 0.13
N LYS A 146 -10.72 22.98 0.35
CA LYS A 146 -10.34 21.97 1.35
C LYS A 146 -9.89 20.69 0.69
N TRP A 147 -8.79 20.12 1.18
CA TRP A 147 -8.31 18.81 0.76
C TRP A 147 -9.12 17.67 1.41
N LYS A 148 -9.50 16.70 0.60
CA LYS A 148 -10.17 15.47 0.99
C LYS A 148 -9.37 14.27 0.51
N LEU A 149 -9.26 13.22 1.32
CA LEU A 149 -8.63 11.97 0.90
C LEU A 149 -9.59 11.19 0.01
N ALA A 150 -9.20 10.99 -1.25
CA ALA A 150 -9.98 10.27 -2.25
C ALA A 150 -9.54 8.82 -2.42
N GLN A 151 -8.27 8.49 -2.17
CA GLN A 151 -7.73 7.13 -2.28
C GLN A 151 -6.63 6.90 -1.26
N LEU A 152 -6.63 5.71 -0.64
CA LEU A 152 -5.53 5.19 0.17
C LEU A 152 -5.21 3.79 -0.30
N THR A 153 -3.94 3.52 -0.65
CA THR A 153 -3.51 2.23 -1.18
C THR A 153 -2.24 1.77 -0.48
N PHE A 154 -2.22 0.52 -0.03
CA PHE A 154 -1.09 -0.13 0.61
C PHE A 154 -0.40 -1.10 -0.35
N SER A 155 0.81 -0.77 -0.79
CA SER A 155 1.67 -1.66 -1.59
C SER A 155 2.75 -2.25 -0.68
N HIS A 156 2.65 -3.56 -0.38
CA HIS A 156 3.63 -4.23 0.47
C HIS A 156 5.02 -4.25 -0.19
N LEU A 157 6.04 -3.79 0.52
CA LEU A 157 7.42 -3.78 0.05
C LEU A 157 8.12 -5.09 0.40
N LEU A 158 9.02 -5.51 -0.49
CA LEU A 158 9.83 -6.73 -0.27
C LEU A 158 11.02 -6.50 0.66
N ARG A 159 11.32 -5.24 1.02
CA ARG A 159 12.36 -4.93 2.01
C ARG A 159 11.98 -5.43 3.41
N PRO A 160 12.95 -5.69 4.29
CA PRO A 160 12.65 -5.98 5.69
C PRO A 160 12.07 -4.75 6.40
N VAL A 161 11.38 -4.99 7.52
CA VAL A 161 10.94 -3.96 8.48
C VAL A 161 12.19 -3.25 9.01
N LYS A 162 12.14 -1.90 9.07
CA LYS A 162 13.24 -1.05 9.57
C LYS A 162 13.08 -0.69 11.05
N VAL A 163 11.82 -0.61 11.53
CA VAL A 163 11.58 -0.33 12.95
C VAL A 163 11.99 -1.52 13.81
N ASP A 164 12.77 -1.24 14.85
CA ASP A 164 13.16 -2.26 15.84
C ASP A 164 11.99 -2.51 16.80
N SER A 165 11.32 -3.65 16.62
CA SER A 165 10.16 -4.05 17.42
C SER A 165 10.51 -4.32 18.91
N ASN A 166 11.80 -4.33 19.25
CA ASN A 166 12.28 -4.60 20.61
C ASN A 166 12.58 -3.32 21.42
N LYS A 167 12.26 -2.13 20.90
CA LYS A 167 12.55 -0.83 21.57
C LYS A 167 11.30 -0.06 22.02
N ASN A 168 10.17 -0.73 22.23
CA ASN A 168 8.96 -0.11 22.80
C ASN A 168 8.69 -0.62 24.20
#